data_b91c2518c297f98380b0e9c68396a7f2
#
_entry.id   b91c2518c297f98380b0e9c68396a7f2
#
_cell.length_a   1.000
_cell.length_b   1.000
_cell.length_c   1.000
_cell.angle_alpha   90.00
_cell.angle_beta   90.00
_cell.angle_gamma   90.00
#
_symmetry.space_group_name_H-M   'P 1'
#
loop_
_entity.id
_entity.type
_entity.pdbx_description
1 polymer ?
#
loop_
_entity_poly.entity_id
_entity_poly.type
_entity_poly.pdbx_seq_one_letter_code
_entity_poly.pdbx_strand_id
1 'polypeptide(L)'
;MRHKVAGKKLGRTTSHRRSMFRNMVTSIIIEERVETTVPKAKAIRPIIEKMITLGKRGDLAARRQAAAYVKTGEALTKLFDTIGPRFGDRNGGYCRIVRTTWQKGDGAERAFIELLGSEKVLDEKRGKRNEARTKKAEAAKKALEEANASAAPGGGETSSSGDKP
;
A
#
# COMPACT_ATOMS: atom_id res chain seq x y z
N MET A 1 20.77 33.24 -12.33
CA MET A 1 19.51 32.51 -12.12
C MET A 1 19.50 31.23 -12.95
N ARG A 2 18.93 30.11 -12.44
CA ARG A 2 18.79 28.87 -13.23
C ARG A 2 17.39 28.82 -13.84
N HIS A 3 17.30 29.04 -15.14
CA HIS A 3 16.04 28.93 -15.88
C HIS A 3 15.78 27.49 -16.36
N LYS A 4 14.52 27.13 -16.60
CA LYS A 4 14.06 25.82 -17.14
C LYS A 4 14.49 24.59 -16.31
N VAL A 5 14.85 24.75 -15.04
CA VAL A 5 15.21 23.66 -14.13
C VAL A 5 14.00 23.32 -13.26
N ALA A 6 13.12 22.48 -13.75
CA ALA A 6 11.97 21.98 -12.99
C ALA A 6 12.23 20.59 -12.44
N GLY A 7 11.70 20.32 -11.24
CA GLY A 7 11.70 19.00 -10.63
C GLY A 7 12.94 18.67 -9.81
N LYS A 8 12.84 17.57 -9.06
CA LYS A 8 13.91 17.06 -8.19
C LYS A 8 14.60 15.86 -8.86
N LYS A 9 15.93 15.89 -8.92
CA LYS A 9 16.74 14.80 -9.49
C LYS A 9 16.69 13.51 -8.64
N LEU A 10 16.52 13.62 -7.32
CA LEU A 10 16.42 12.51 -6.36
C LEU A 10 17.62 11.53 -6.40
N GLY A 11 18.81 12.03 -6.75
CA GLY A 11 20.01 11.21 -6.86
C GLY A 11 19.95 10.11 -7.93
N ARG A 12 19.13 10.26 -8.97
CA ARG A 12 18.87 9.22 -9.99
C ARG A 12 19.08 9.73 -11.42
N THR A 13 19.48 8.80 -12.30
CA THR A 13 19.49 9.04 -13.74
C THR A 13 18.07 9.29 -14.26
N THR A 14 17.92 9.89 -15.43
CA THR A 14 16.61 10.28 -15.94
C THR A 14 15.70 9.07 -16.20
N SER A 15 16.24 7.99 -16.77
CA SER A 15 15.49 6.75 -17.04
C SER A 15 15.02 6.08 -15.73
N HIS A 16 15.92 5.93 -14.77
CA HIS A 16 15.61 5.36 -13.45
C HIS A 16 14.55 6.20 -12.71
N ARG A 17 14.66 7.53 -12.72
CA ARG A 17 13.68 8.43 -12.11
C ARG A 17 12.30 8.32 -12.77
N ARG A 18 12.23 8.25 -14.10
CA ARG A 18 10.97 8.05 -14.85
C ARG A 18 10.33 6.70 -14.49
N SER A 19 11.11 5.64 -14.46
CA SER A 19 10.62 4.30 -14.09
C SER A 19 10.09 4.28 -12.65
N MET A 20 10.82 4.89 -11.70
CA MET A 20 10.38 5.04 -10.31
C MET A 20 9.03 5.77 -10.21
N PHE A 21 8.87 6.89 -10.91
CA PHE A 21 7.60 7.65 -10.87
C PHE A 21 6.44 6.85 -11.49
N ARG A 22 6.66 6.14 -12.58
CA ARG A 22 5.64 5.27 -13.19
C ARG A 22 5.19 4.18 -12.23
N ASN A 23 6.13 3.52 -11.55
CA ASN A 23 5.81 2.51 -10.52
C ASN A 23 5.01 3.14 -9.38
N MET A 24 5.46 4.26 -8.82
CA MET A 24 4.77 4.93 -7.72
C MET A 24 3.36 5.38 -8.10
N VAL A 25 3.14 5.94 -9.29
CA VAL A 25 1.80 6.31 -9.78
C VAL A 25 0.91 5.08 -9.86
N THR A 26 1.38 3.99 -10.44
CA THR A 26 0.63 2.74 -10.52
C THR A 26 0.24 2.23 -9.13
N SER A 27 1.18 2.21 -8.18
CA SER A 27 0.91 1.80 -6.80
C SER A 27 -0.08 2.74 -6.09
N ILE A 28 0.03 4.07 -6.29
CA ILE A 28 -0.90 5.04 -5.68
C ILE A 28 -2.32 4.85 -6.23
N ILE A 29 -2.49 4.54 -7.50
CA ILE A 29 -3.81 4.27 -8.09
C ILE A 29 -4.41 2.97 -7.50
N ILE A 30 -3.62 1.91 -7.35
CA ILE A 30 -4.08 0.62 -6.83
C ILE A 30 -4.37 0.71 -5.33
N GLU A 31 -3.43 1.22 -4.54
CA GLU A 31 -3.49 1.20 -3.09
C GLU A 31 -4.18 2.44 -2.48
N GLU A 32 -4.29 3.52 -3.25
CA GLU A 32 -4.82 4.84 -2.86
C GLU A 32 -4.03 5.55 -1.75
N ARG A 33 -3.13 4.84 -1.05
CA ARG A 33 -2.24 5.36 -0.03
C ARG A 33 -0.90 4.63 -0.07
N VAL A 34 0.19 5.38 -0.22
CA VAL A 34 1.56 4.82 -0.28
C VAL A 34 2.47 5.59 0.66
N GLU A 35 3.29 4.87 1.42
CA GLU A 35 4.32 5.46 2.26
C GLU A 35 5.63 5.62 1.49
N THR A 36 6.23 6.81 1.58
CA THR A 36 7.49 7.13 0.93
C THR A 36 8.20 8.28 1.65
N THR A 37 9.36 8.71 1.14
CA THR A 37 10.03 9.89 1.69
C THR A 37 9.37 11.19 1.21
N VAL A 38 9.37 12.22 2.06
CA VAL A 38 8.77 13.54 1.76
C VAL A 38 9.23 14.14 0.41
N PRO A 39 10.53 14.09 0.03
CA PRO A 39 10.96 14.59 -1.28
C PRO A 39 10.34 13.86 -2.46
N LYS A 40 10.17 12.51 -2.35
CA LYS A 40 9.52 11.70 -3.40
C LYS A 40 8.02 12.00 -3.46
N ALA A 41 7.34 12.07 -2.31
CA ALA A 41 5.91 12.41 -2.24
C ALA A 41 5.62 13.78 -2.89
N LYS A 42 6.43 14.80 -2.60
CA LYS A 42 6.31 16.12 -3.22
C LYS A 42 6.57 16.11 -4.73
N ALA A 43 7.51 15.28 -5.20
CA ALA A 43 7.85 15.21 -6.62
C ALA A 43 6.80 14.43 -7.46
N ILE A 44 6.13 13.42 -6.87
CA ILE A 44 5.13 12.61 -7.57
C ILE A 44 3.74 13.29 -7.62
N ARG A 45 3.41 14.16 -6.65
CA ARG A 45 2.11 14.82 -6.56
C ARG A 45 1.61 15.42 -7.87
N PRO A 46 2.35 16.28 -8.59
CA PRO A 46 1.86 16.86 -9.83
C PRO A 46 1.63 15.81 -10.94
N ILE A 47 2.36 14.70 -10.90
CA ILE A 47 2.22 13.64 -11.89
C ILE A 47 0.93 12.85 -11.66
N ILE A 48 0.64 12.46 -10.40
CA ILE A 48 -0.59 11.75 -10.08
C ILE A 48 -1.83 12.63 -10.28
N GLU A 49 -1.76 13.91 -9.93
CA GLU A 49 -2.84 14.87 -10.18
C GLU A 49 -3.16 14.99 -11.67
N LYS A 50 -2.13 14.99 -12.54
CA LYS A 50 -2.32 14.96 -13.99
C LYS A 50 -2.99 13.66 -14.46
N MET A 51 -2.65 12.50 -13.90
CA MET A 51 -3.29 11.23 -14.24
C MET A 51 -4.77 11.23 -13.83
N ILE A 52 -5.10 11.77 -12.65
CA ILE A 52 -6.50 11.89 -12.19
C ILE A 52 -7.28 12.85 -13.10
N THR A 53 -6.69 13.95 -13.53
CA THR A 53 -7.30 14.86 -14.50
C THR A 53 -7.63 14.16 -15.84
N LEU A 54 -6.73 13.28 -16.33
CA LEU A 54 -7.01 12.45 -17.49
C LEU A 54 -8.16 11.46 -17.22
N GLY A 55 -8.19 10.85 -16.03
CA GLY A 55 -9.28 9.96 -15.59
C GLY A 55 -10.65 10.66 -15.58
N LYS A 56 -10.70 11.92 -15.14
CA LYS A 56 -11.91 12.76 -15.16
C LYS A 56 -12.43 13.05 -16.58
N ARG A 57 -11.52 13.28 -17.53
CA ARG A 57 -11.90 13.55 -18.93
C ARG A 57 -12.62 12.36 -19.56
N GLY A 58 -12.20 11.14 -19.26
CA GLY A 58 -12.85 9.91 -19.69
C GLY A 58 -12.75 9.58 -21.19
N ASP A 59 -12.26 10.50 -22.04
CA ASP A 59 -12.15 10.31 -23.48
C ASP A 59 -11.09 9.27 -23.88
N LEU A 60 -11.20 8.74 -25.09
CA LEU A 60 -10.27 7.74 -25.61
C LEU A 60 -8.83 8.28 -25.67
N ALA A 61 -8.66 9.56 -26.00
CA ALA A 61 -7.35 10.20 -26.05
C ALA A 61 -6.71 10.27 -24.65
N ALA A 62 -7.47 10.66 -23.61
CA ALA A 62 -7.00 10.64 -22.23
C ALA A 62 -6.64 9.23 -21.77
N ARG A 63 -7.47 8.21 -22.13
CA ARG A 63 -7.20 6.81 -21.80
C ARG A 63 -5.89 6.32 -22.44
N ARG A 64 -5.64 6.65 -23.69
CA ARG A 64 -4.36 6.32 -24.36
C ARG A 64 -3.16 7.02 -23.71
N GLN A 65 -3.30 8.30 -23.34
CA GLN A 65 -2.23 9.05 -22.63
C GLN A 65 -1.95 8.46 -21.25
N ALA A 66 -2.96 8.10 -20.49
CA ALA A 66 -2.79 7.46 -19.18
C ALA A 66 -2.16 6.06 -19.32
N ALA A 67 -2.59 5.25 -20.30
CA ALA A 67 -2.03 3.93 -20.58
C ALA A 67 -0.55 3.98 -20.96
N ALA A 68 -0.09 5.02 -21.65
CA ALA A 68 1.32 5.21 -21.95
C ALA A 68 2.17 5.43 -20.68
N TYR A 69 1.57 5.85 -19.57
CA TYR A 69 2.28 6.16 -18.32
C TYR A 69 2.09 5.08 -17.25
N VAL A 70 0.86 4.67 -16.97
CA VAL A 70 0.50 3.62 -15.99
C VAL A 70 0.96 2.26 -16.52
N LYS A 71 1.46 1.37 -15.65
CA LYS A 71 2.09 0.11 -16.08
C LYS A 71 1.13 -1.07 -16.16
N THR A 72 0.01 -1.06 -15.42
CA THR A 72 -0.93 -2.19 -15.34
C THR A 72 -2.30 -1.79 -15.84
N GLY A 73 -2.98 -2.71 -16.53
CA GLY A 73 -4.35 -2.52 -17.00
C GLY A 73 -5.34 -2.33 -15.85
N GLU A 74 -5.16 -3.07 -14.75
CA GLU A 74 -5.96 -2.95 -13.53
C GLU A 74 -5.95 -1.53 -12.96
N ALA A 75 -4.77 -0.92 -12.82
CA ALA A 75 -4.66 0.46 -12.37
C ALA A 75 -5.32 1.44 -13.34
N LEU A 76 -5.22 1.18 -14.66
CA LEU A 76 -5.89 2.00 -15.66
C LEU A 76 -7.41 1.92 -15.52
N THR A 77 -7.96 0.74 -15.41
CA THR A 77 -9.41 0.51 -15.18
C THR A 77 -9.86 1.23 -13.91
N LYS A 78 -9.16 1.03 -12.78
CA LYS A 78 -9.47 1.71 -11.51
C LYS A 78 -9.41 3.23 -11.62
N LEU A 79 -8.46 3.77 -12.39
CA LEU A 79 -8.32 5.22 -12.59
C LEU A 79 -9.56 5.82 -13.28
N PHE A 80 -10.08 5.17 -14.32
CA PHE A 80 -11.19 5.70 -15.12
C PHE A 80 -12.56 5.35 -14.52
N ASP A 81 -12.73 4.17 -13.96
CA ASP A 81 -14.03 3.67 -13.52
C ASP A 81 -14.34 4.06 -12.06
N THR A 82 -13.32 4.24 -11.23
CA THR A 82 -13.52 4.52 -9.79
C THR A 82 -13.00 5.91 -9.39
N ILE A 83 -11.75 6.21 -9.71
CA ILE A 83 -11.08 7.43 -9.23
C ILE A 83 -11.54 8.66 -10.01
N GLY A 84 -11.65 8.59 -11.33
CA GLY A 84 -12.10 9.68 -12.18
C GLY A 84 -13.46 10.24 -11.74
N PRO A 85 -14.51 9.42 -11.65
CA PRO A 85 -15.82 9.83 -11.18
C PRO A 85 -15.83 10.40 -9.76
N ARG A 86 -15.05 9.82 -8.83
CA ARG A 86 -14.93 10.31 -7.44
C ARG A 86 -14.51 11.78 -7.36
N PHE A 87 -13.69 12.23 -8.28
CA PHE A 87 -13.16 13.60 -8.30
C PHE A 87 -13.86 14.51 -9.32
N GLY A 88 -15.01 14.12 -9.88
CA GLY A 88 -15.73 14.85 -10.90
C GLY A 88 -15.89 16.35 -10.59
N ASP A 89 -16.35 16.69 -9.39
CA ASP A 89 -16.65 18.05 -8.96
C ASP A 89 -15.43 18.85 -8.47
N ARG A 90 -14.27 18.19 -8.29
CA ARG A 90 -13.09 18.84 -7.73
C ARG A 90 -12.12 19.30 -8.82
N ASN A 91 -11.72 20.58 -8.78
CA ASN A 91 -10.82 21.19 -9.76
C ASN A 91 -9.35 21.17 -9.36
N GLY A 92 -8.87 20.09 -8.71
CA GLY A 92 -7.47 19.93 -8.29
C GLY A 92 -7.32 19.54 -6.83
N GLY A 93 -6.06 19.40 -6.37
CA GLY A 93 -5.77 19.02 -5.00
C GLY A 93 -6.34 17.64 -4.64
N TYR A 94 -6.16 16.65 -5.54
CA TYR A 94 -6.69 15.29 -5.35
C TYR A 94 -5.92 14.49 -4.33
N CYS A 95 -4.68 14.91 -3.99
CA CYS A 95 -3.78 14.19 -3.12
C CYS A 95 -3.45 14.99 -1.87
N ARG A 96 -3.31 14.28 -0.75
CA ARG A 96 -2.80 14.80 0.53
C ARG A 96 -1.46 14.12 0.87
N ILE A 97 -0.51 14.90 1.43
CA ILE A 97 0.75 14.38 1.93
C ILE A 97 0.74 14.56 3.45
N VAL A 98 0.75 13.45 4.18
CA VAL A 98 0.76 13.40 5.64
C VAL A 98 2.14 12.96 6.09
N ARG A 99 2.88 13.82 6.78
CA ARG A 99 4.19 13.44 7.34
C ARG A 99 4.00 12.42 8.45
N THR A 100 4.93 11.48 8.53
CA THR A 100 4.98 10.44 9.56
C THR A 100 6.28 10.54 10.36
N THR A 101 6.79 9.42 10.77
CA THR A 101 8.04 9.29 11.53
C THR A 101 9.26 9.37 10.63
N TRP A 102 10.42 9.37 11.25
CA TRP A 102 11.72 9.29 10.59
C TRP A 102 12.05 7.84 10.19
N GLN A 103 12.75 7.68 9.10
CA GLN A 103 13.26 6.38 8.67
C GLN A 103 14.42 5.96 9.59
N LYS A 104 14.37 4.74 10.11
CA LYS A 104 15.47 4.17 10.88
C LYS A 104 16.71 4.02 9.99
N GLY A 105 17.85 4.40 10.50
CA GLY A 105 19.14 4.36 9.80
C GLY A 105 19.59 5.73 9.31
N ASP A 106 18.97 6.25 8.24
CA ASP A 106 19.36 7.51 7.60
C ASP A 106 18.59 8.75 8.08
N GLY A 107 17.62 8.60 8.98
CA GLY A 107 16.83 9.69 9.51
C GLY A 107 16.00 10.46 8.46
N ALA A 108 15.73 9.88 7.29
CA ALA A 108 14.94 10.54 6.26
C ALA A 108 13.49 10.74 6.70
N GLU A 109 12.93 11.94 6.46
CA GLU A 109 11.51 12.21 6.70
C GLU A 109 10.63 11.35 5.80
N ARG A 110 9.70 10.60 6.39
CA ARG A 110 8.69 9.78 5.69
C ARG A 110 7.36 10.50 5.66
N ALA A 111 6.58 10.18 4.64
CA ALA A 111 5.22 10.66 4.50
C ALA A 111 4.36 9.65 3.77
N PHE A 112 3.06 9.64 4.10
CA PHE A 112 2.06 9.06 3.24
C PHE A 112 1.65 10.06 2.17
N ILE A 113 1.54 9.59 0.94
CA ILE A 113 0.77 10.24 -0.11
C ILE A 113 -0.52 9.45 -0.29
N GLU A 114 -1.66 10.11 -0.18
CA GLU A 114 -2.97 9.49 -0.23
C GLU A 114 -3.93 10.28 -1.12
N LEU A 115 -4.87 9.59 -1.75
CA LEU A 115 -5.96 10.20 -2.49
C LEU A 115 -7.05 10.62 -1.51
N LEU A 116 -7.63 11.79 -1.71
CA LEU A 116 -8.76 12.23 -0.90
C LEU A 116 -9.98 11.34 -1.14
N GLY A 117 -10.77 11.09 -0.09
CA GLY A 117 -11.92 10.19 -0.16
C GLY A 117 -11.56 8.70 -0.19
N SER A 118 -10.30 8.35 0.02
CA SER A 118 -9.85 6.95 0.17
C SER A 118 -10.10 6.38 1.57
N GLU A 119 -10.53 7.18 2.51
CA GLU A 119 -10.68 6.80 3.93
C GLU A 119 -11.57 5.55 4.08
N LYS A 120 -12.76 5.54 3.45
CA LYS A 120 -13.66 4.36 3.47
C LYS A 120 -13.00 3.10 2.91
N VAL A 121 -12.30 3.22 1.77
CA VAL A 121 -11.60 2.09 1.12
C VAL A 121 -10.45 1.58 2.00
N LEU A 122 -9.76 2.48 2.68
CA LEU A 122 -8.68 2.13 3.60
C LEU A 122 -9.20 1.44 4.86
N ASP A 123 -10.32 1.89 5.39
CA ASP A 123 -10.97 1.29 6.57
C ASP A 123 -11.51 -0.11 6.24
N GLU A 124 -12.12 -0.31 5.08
CA GLU A 124 -12.53 -1.64 4.61
C GLU A 124 -11.33 -2.58 4.43
N LYS A 125 -10.24 -2.12 3.81
CA LYS A 125 -9.01 -2.91 3.67
C LYS A 125 -8.40 -3.27 5.04
N ARG A 126 -8.46 -2.33 5.99
CA ARG A 126 -7.98 -2.53 7.36
C ARG A 126 -8.84 -3.55 8.11
N GLY A 127 -10.17 -3.46 7.97
CA GLY A 127 -11.12 -4.42 8.51
C GLY A 127 -10.83 -5.84 8.01
N LYS A 128 -10.81 -6.04 6.70
CA LYS A 128 -10.51 -7.34 6.07
C LYS A 128 -9.15 -7.92 6.51
N ARG A 129 -8.14 -7.07 6.66
CA ARG A 129 -6.81 -7.52 7.13
C ARG A 129 -6.83 -7.93 8.60
N ASN A 130 -7.56 -7.23 9.44
CA ASN A 130 -7.71 -7.57 10.85
C ASN A 130 -8.49 -8.88 11.02
N GLU A 131 -9.60 -9.06 10.29
CA GLU A 131 -10.36 -10.31 10.27
C GLU A 131 -9.53 -11.52 9.81
N ALA A 132 -8.72 -11.35 8.76
CA ALA A 132 -7.82 -12.39 8.30
C ALA A 132 -6.75 -12.73 9.35
N ARG A 133 -6.27 -11.71 10.09
CA ARG A 133 -5.30 -11.89 11.18
C ARG A 133 -5.92 -12.61 12.39
N THR A 134 -7.14 -12.26 12.78
CA THR A 134 -7.86 -12.94 13.89
C THR A 134 -8.15 -14.39 13.54
N LYS A 135 -8.70 -14.65 12.35
CA LYS A 135 -8.93 -16.03 11.87
C LYS A 135 -7.65 -16.88 11.86
N LYS A 136 -6.53 -16.31 11.41
CA LYS A 136 -5.25 -17.01 11.43
C LYS A 136 -4.74 -17.26 12.85
N ALA A 137 -4.94 -16.31 13.77
CA ALA A 137 -4.56 -16.47 15.17
C ALA A 137 -5.41 -17.52 15.89
N GLU A 138 -6.71 -17.56 15.62
CA GLU A 138 -7.64 -18.57 16.14
C GLU A 138 -7.31 -19.98 15.61
N ALA A 139 -7.04 -20.09 14.30
CA ALA A 139 -6.63 -21.37 13.71
C ALA A 139 -5.29 -21.86 14.30
N ALA A 140 -4.33 -20.96 14.54
CA ALA A 140 -3.07 -21.31 15.17
C ALA A 140 -3.24 -21.74 16.64
N LYS A 141 -4.13 -21.08 17.40
CA LYS A 141 -4.46 -21.50 18.77
C LYS A 141 -5.09 -22.88 18.80
N LYS A 142 -6.06 -23.13 17.91
CA LYS A 142 -6.73 -24.44 17.83
C LYS A 142 -5.76 -25.56 17.46
N ALA A 143 -4.87 -25.33 16.50
CA ALA A 143 -3.83 -26.28 16.15
C ALA A 143 -2.84 -26.57 17.29
N LEU A 144 -2.53 -25.54 18.12
CA LEU A 144 -1.68 -25.70 19.30
C LEU A 144 -2.38 -26.50 20.40
N GLU A 145 -3.67 -26.29 20.62
CA GLU A 145 -4.48 -27.06 21.58
C GLU A 145 -4.61 -28.52 21.14
N GLU A 146 -4.85 -28.78 19.88
CA GLU A 146 -4.90 -30.13 19.31
C GLU A 146 -3.55 -30.86 19.44
N ALA A 147 -2.45 -30.15 19.19
CA ALA A 147 -1.10 -30.70 19.37
C ALA A 147 -0.78 -31.01 20.84
N ASN A 148 -1.19 -30.12 21.77
CA ASN A 148 -1.01 -30.37 23.20
C ASN A 148 -1.91 -31.52 23.73
N ALA A 149 -3.13 -31.66 23.21
CA ALA A 149 -4.02 -32.75 23.56
C ALA A 149 -3.50 -34.12 23.09
N SER A 150 -2.80 -34.15 21.94
CA SER A 150 -2.20 -35.38 21.42
C SER A 150 -0.85 -35.72 22.08
N ALA A 151 -0.23 -34.79 22.80
CA ALA A 151 1.06 -34.97 23.47
C ALA A 151 0.94 -35.33 24.97
N ALA A 152 -0.27 -35.57 25.50
CA ALA A 152 -0.46 -36.02 26.87
C ALA A 152 0.08 -37.47 27.02
N PRO A 153 1.14 -37.71 27.84
CA PRO A 153 1.67 -39.05 28.04
C PRO A 153 0.70 -39.88 28.86
N GLY A 154 0.31 -41.04 28.31
CA GLY A 154 -0.43 -42.06 29.05
C GLY A 154 0.36 -42.44 30.31
N GLY A 155 -0.30 -42.28 31.46
CA GLY A 155 0.25 -42.64 32.76
C GLY A 155 0.67 -44.12 32.77
N GLY A 156 1.97 -44.36 32.91
CA GLY A 156 2.50 -45.66 33.24
C GLY A 156 2.39 -45.91 34.73
N GLU A 157 1.45 -46.77 35.12
CA GLU A 157 1.44 -47.36 36.45
C GLU A 157 2.69 -48.20 36.66
N THR A 158 3.58 -47.79 37.50
CA THR A 158 4.60 -48.70 38.05
C THR A 158 4.09 -49.31 39.32
N SER A 159 3.62 -50.57 39.20
CA SER A 159 3.31 -51.43 40.35
C SER A 159 4.59 -51.68 41.14
N SER A 160 4.57 -51.21 42.38
CA SER A 160 5.50 -51.62 43.43
C SER A 160 5.16 -53.04 43.91
N SER A 161 6.07 -53.99 43.72
CA SER A 161 6.09 -55.21 44.53
C SER A 161 7.35 -55.22 45.38
N GLY A 162 7.15 -55.07 46.69
CA GLY A 162 8.17 -55.31 47.68
C GLY A 162 8.43 -56.79 47.85
N ASP A 163 9.60 -57.12 48.20
CA ASP A 163 9.89 -58.28 49.05
C ASP A 163 11.15 -58.03 49.91
N LYS A 164 11.01 -58.40 51.18
CA LYS A 164 12.05 -58.57 52.19
C LYS A 164 12.27 -60.06 52.30
N PRO A 165 13.36 -60.57 52.87
CA PRO A 165 13.95 -60.20 54.18
C PRO A 165 15.41 -59.76 54.15
#